data_fe60cb3c0562eb5528681703e78f4f16
#
_entry.id   fe60cb3c0562eb5528681703e78f4f16
#
_cell.length_a   1.000
_cell.length_b   1.000
_cell.length_c   1.000
_cell.angle_alpha   90.00
_cell.angle_beta   90.00
_cell.angle_gamma   90.00
#
_symmetry.space_group_name_H-M   'P 1'
#
loop_
_entity.id
_entity.type
_entity.pdbx_description
1 polymer ?
#
loop_
_entity_poly.entity_id
_entity_poly.type
_entity_poly.pdbx_seq_one_letter_code
_entity_poly.pdbx_strand_id
1 'polypeptide(L)'
;LDKEKNVRDELMKNKEISKKIYNQRVINKINNKIKLLGISSKLTTEKFLIIRLITTIIIFLFILINYKYGYILSIIVSIIYYFLLEKIVLDSKIKKRRKKLDIEAIYFFEVLTLSLQTGRNLSEAILVTTSSIEDELSLEFKETLRETKYGKSLTESLTDMQNRIPSDSINNIILALTQANIYGSSIISTMYNQVDYLREKRKMEVKATISKIPTKISIISVFFFIPLILLIILGPAIL
;
A
#
# COMPACT_ATOMS: atom_id res chain seq x y z
N LEU A 1 0.64 11.43 -30.78
CA LEU A 1 1.70 12.45 -30.62
C LEU A 1 1.18 13.66 -29.82
N ASP A 2 0.01 14.24 -30.16
CA ASP A 2 -0.54 15.42 -29.44
C ASP A 2 -0.96 15.12 -28.00
N LYS A 3 -1.53 13.93 -27.75
CA LYS A 3 -1.96 13.53 -26.41
C LYS A 3 -0.81 13.27 -25.45
N GLU A 4 0.32 12.76 -25.94
CA GLU A 4 1.54 12.56 -25.16
C GLU A 4 2.25 13.89 -24.86
N LYS A 5 2.23 14.82 -25.81
CA LYS A 5 2.81 16.17 -25.65
C LYS A 5 2.04 16.96 -24.58
N ASN A 6 0.70 16.93 -24.64
CA ASN A 6 -0.18 17.58 -23.67
C ASN A 6 0.01 17.01 -22.25
N VAL A 7 0.15 15.69 -22.10
CA VAL A 7 0.40 15.04 -20.78
C VAL A 7 1.78 15.42 -20.24
N ARG A 8 2.78 15.51 -21.11
CA ARG A 8 4.15 15.91 -20.72
C ARG A 8 4.21 17.38 -20.27
N ASP A 9 3.56 18.28 -20.99
CA ASP A 9 3.50 19.72 -20.66
C ASP A 9 2.72 19.95 -19.35
N GLU A 10 1.63 19.21 -19.12
CA GLU A 10 0.89 19.23 -17.86
C GLU A 10 1.73 18.72 -16.67
N LEU A 11 2.51 17.67 -16.87
CA LEU A 11 3.42 17.15 -15.85
C LEU A 11 4.55 18.12 -15.52
N MET A 12 5.11 18.79 -16.51
CA MET A 12 6.16 19.80 -16.31
C MET A 12 5.62 21.01 -15.53
N LYS A 13 4.46 21.53 -15.91
CA LYS A 13 3.78 22.65 -15.22
C LYS A 13 3.46 22.30 -13.77
N ASN A 14 2.93 21.10 -13.53
CA ASN A 14 2.61 20.61 -12.18
C ASN A 14 3.86 20.45 -11.32
N LYS A 15 4.98 20.04 -11.90
CA LYS A 15 6.27 19.91 -11.23
C LYS A 15 6.87 21.27 -10.81
N GLU A 16 6.75 22.28 -11.65
CA GLU A 16 7.20 23.64 -11.31
C GLU A 16 6.35 24.24 -10.18
N ILE A 17 5.03 24.13 -10.27
CA ILE A 17 4.09 24.61 -9.23
C ILE A 17 4.38 23.92 -7.89
N SER A 18 4.51 22.59 -7.89
CA SER A 18 4.76 21.84 -6.65
C SER A 18 6.09 22.20 -6.01
N LYS A 19 7.15 22.41 -6.77
CA LYS A 19 8.48 22.85 -6.27
C LYS A 19 8.46 24.26 -5.68
N LYS A 20 7.60 25.14 -6.20
CA LYS A 20 7.49 26.52 -5.74
C LYS A 20 6.72 26.65 -4.42
N ILE A 21 5.76 25.75 -4.18
CA ILE A 21 4.85 25.80 -3.03
C ILE A 21 5.33 24.91 -1.88
N TYR A 22 5.91 23.75 -2.18
CA TYR A 22 6.27 22.74 -1.18
C TYR A 22 7.77 22.63 -0.95
N ASN A 23 8.15 22.46 0.32
CA ASN A 23 9.52 22.16 0.68
C ASN A 23 9.93 20.77 0.12
N GLN A 24 11.18 20.66 -0.34
CA GLN A 24 11.74 19.43 -0.90
C GLN A 24 11.58 18.21 0.02
N ARG A 25 11.61 18.41 1.34
CA ARG A 25 11.36 17.34 2.34
C ARG A 25 9.95 16.74 2.22
N VAL A 26 8.93 17.59 2.00
CA VAL A 26 7.53 17.15 1.84
C VAL A 26 7.36 16.40 0.53
N ILE A 27 7.94 16.90 -0.55
CA ILE A 27 7.91 16.27 -1.87
C ILE A 27 8.54 14.88 -1.78
N ASN A 28 9.72 14.75 -1.15
CA ASN A 28 10.43 13.47 -1.01
C ASN A 28 9.63 12.48 -0.15
N LYS A 29 9.02 12.93 0.95
CA LYS A 29 8.17 12.09 1.80
C LYS A 29 6.98 11.52 1.04
N ILE A 30 6.27 12.36 0.28
CA ILE A 30 5.11 11.94 -0.51
C ILE A 30 5.54 11.06 -1.68
N ASN A 31 6.65 11.37 -2.33
CA ASN A 31 7.21 10.56 -3.41
C ASN A 31 7.53 9.13 -2.94
N ASN A 32 8.15 8.98 -1.75
CA ASN A 32 8.41 7.67 -1.17
C ASN A 32 7.12 6.89 -0.88
N LYS A 33 6.08 7.56 -0.37
CA LYS A 33 4.77 6.94 -0.18
C LYS A 33 4.11 6.53 -1.50
N ILE A 34 4.25 7.35 -2.55
CA ILE A 34 3.68 7.04 -3.88
C ILE A 34 4.41 5.88 -4.54
N LYS A 35 5.73 5.76 -4.37
CA LYS A 35 6.48 4.58 -4.82
C LYS A 35 5.91 3.29 -4.21
N LEU A 36 5.48 3.32 -2.94
CA LEU A 36 4.84 2.19 -2.27
C LEU A 36 3.44 1.84 -2.83
N LEU A 37 2.87 2.66 -3.71
CA LEU A 37 1.64 2.30 -4.45
C LEU A 37 1.92 1.43 -5.67
N GLY A 38 3.20 1.20 -6.03
CA GLY A 38 3.65 0.31 -7.08
C GLY A 38 3.58 0.87 -8.49
N ILE A 39 4.06 0.05 -9.43
CA ILE A 39 4.19 0.39 -10.84
C ILE A 39 2.83 0.66 -11.50
N SER A 40 1.79 -0.04 -11.06
CA SER A 40 0.42 0.10 -11.59
C SER A 40 -0.27 1.41 -11.18
N SER A 41 0.33 2.19 -10.27
CA SER A 41 -0.29 3.42 -9.79
C SER A 41 -0.16 4.55 -10.82
N LYS A 42 -1.30 5.11 -11.23
CA LYS A 42 -1.37 6.31 -12.09
C LYS A 42 -1.21 7.62 -11.29
N LEU A 43 -1.00 7.54 -9.96
CA LEU A 43 -0.92 8.70 -9.09
C LEU A 43 0.51 9.23 -9.06
N THR A 44 0.70 10.45 -9.56
CA THR A 44 1.99 11.16 -9.53
C THR A 44 2.04 12.06 -8.30
N THR A 45 3.25 12.29 -7.76
CA THR A 45 3.47 13.14 -6.57
C THR A 45 2.92 14.55 -6.78
N GLU A 46 3.17 15.12 -7.94
CA GLU A 46 2.72 16.45 -8.31
C GLU A 46 1.19 16.55 -8.38
N LYS A 47 0.53 15.57 -9.03
CA LYS A 47 -0.94 15.52 -9.12
C LYS A 47 -1.58 15.42 -7.73
N PHE A 48 -1.02 14.58 -6.85
CA PHE A 48 -1.54 14.46 -5.48
C PHE A 48 -1.39 15.76 -4.68
N LEU A 49 -0.24 16.43 -4.77
CA LEU A 49 0.03 17.68 -4.07
C LEU A 49 -0.91 18.81 -4.52
N ILE A 50 -1.13 18.92 -5.83
CA ILE A 50 -2.02 19.93 -6.40
C ILE A 50 -3.48 19.66 -6.02
N ILE A 51 -3.95 18.43 -6.14
CA ILE A 51 -5.31 18.05 -5.73
C ILE A 51 -5.53 18.36 -4.25
N ARG A 52 -4.55 18.00 -3.40
CA ARG A 52 -4.59 18.29 -1.96
C ARG A 52 -4.72 19.78 -1.68
N LEU A 53 -3.99 20.63 -2.39
CA LEU A 53 -4.04 22.08 -2.22
C LEU A 53 -5.39 22.64 -2.68
N ILE A 54 -5.84 22.27 -3.89
CA ILE A 54 -7.10 22.75 -4.46
C ILE A 54 -8.28 22.36 -3.56
N THR A 55 -8.35 21.09 -3.14
CA THR A 55 -9.46 20.62 -2.29
C THR A 55 -9.46 21.28 -0.92
N THR A 56 -8.29 21.58 -0.35
CA THR A 56 -8.19 22.33 0.92
C THR A 56 -8.68 23.76 0.78
N ILE A 57 -8.34 24.44 -0.32
CA ILE A 57 -8.85 25.82 -0.59
C ILE A 57 -10.36 25.80 -0.81
N ILE A 58 -10.91 24.84 -1.54
CA ILE A 58 -12.34 24.72 -1.77
C ILE A 58 -13.10 24.55 -0.44
N ILE A 59 -12.62 23.69 0.44
CA ILE A 59 -13.25 23.48 1.76
C ILE A 59 -13.15 24.73 2.62
N PHE A 60 -12.00 25.40 2.61
CA PHE A 60 -11.82 26.66 3.32
C PHE A 60 -12.85 27.71 2.89
N LEU A 61 -12.99 27.94 1.58
CA LEU A 61 -13.94 28.91 1.03
C LEU A 61 -15.40 28.48 1.30
N PHE A 62 -15.71 27.21 1.18
CA PHE A 62 -17.06 26.69 1.45
C PHE A 62 -17.50 26.97 2.88
N ILE A 63 -16.64 26.71 3.87
CA ILE A 63 -16.96 26.97 5.27
C ILE A 63 -17.04 28.46 5.55
N LEU A 64 -16.13 29.24 4.97
CA LEU A 64 -16.08 30.71 5.17
C LEU A 64 -17.35 31.39 4.68
N ILE A 65 -17.95 30.96 3.57
CA ILE A 65 -19.16 31.55 2.98
C ILE A 65 -20.41 31.09 3.72
N ASN A 66 -20.50 29.84 4.16
CA ASN A 66 -21.76 29.30 4.71
C ASN A 66 -21.97 29.55 6.21
N TYR A 67 -20.94 29.94 6.97
CA TYR A 67 -21.05 30.13 8.42
C TYR A 67 -20.74 31.56 8.88
N LYS A 68 -21.60 32.17 9.66
CA LYS A 68 -21.47 33.55 10.18
C LYS A 68 -20.19 33.78 11.02
N TYR A 69 -19.70 32.73 11.71
CA TYR A 69 -18.41 32.71 12.43
C TYR A 69 -17.39 31.78 11.76
N GLY A 70 -17.50 31.64 10.44
CA GLY A 70 -16.73 30.66 9.64
C GLY A 70 -15.22 30.91 9.57
N TYR A 71 -14.75 32.12 9.90
CA TYR A 71 -13.33 32.49 9.74
C TYR A 71 -12.40 31.68 10.67
N ILE A 72 -12.77 31.45 11.94
CA ILE A 72 -11.97 30.61 12.85
C ILE A 72 -12.16 29.13 12.52
N LEU A 73 -13.41 28.70 12.32
CA LEU A 73 -13.75 27.32 12.03
C LEU A 73 -13.12 26.83 10.70
N SER A 74 -13.10 27.68 9.67
CA SER A 74 -12.52 27.34 8.36
C SER A 74 -11.03 27.06 8.44
N ILE A 75 -10.27 27.81 9.26
CA ILE A 75 -8.84 27.58 9.45
C ILE A 75 -8.60 26.23 10.12
N ILE A 76 -9.30 25.96 11.23
CA ILE A 76 -9.13 24.71 12.00
C ILE A 76 -9.49 23.49 11.13
N VAL A 77 -10.64 23.52 10.47
CA VAL A 77 -11.10 22.40 9.64
C VAL A 77 -10.20 22.19 8.45
N SER A 78 -9.70 23.24 7.80
CA SER A 78 -8.80 23.14 6.66
C SER A 78 -7.44 22.52 7.06
N ILE A 79 -6.91 22.88 8.22
CA ILE A 79 -5.66 22.28 8.73
C ILE A 79 -5.88 20.79 9.02
N ILE A 80 -6.95 20.44 9.72
CA ILE A 80 -7.29 19.04 10.03
C ILE A 80 -7.48 18.25 8.72
N TYR A 81 -8.24 18.79 7.77
CA TYR A 81 -8.45 18.15 6.46
C TYR A 81 -7.16 17.93 5.69
N TYR A 82 -6.28 18.93 5.68
CA TYR A 82 -4.98 18.85 5.00
C TYR A 82 -4.12 17.67 5.49
N PHE A 83 -4.09 17.39 6.81
CA PHE A 83 -3.36 16.26 7.37
C PHE A 83 -4.10 14.93 7.19
N LEU A 84 -5.44 14.93 7.34
CA LEU A 84 -6.26 13.73 7.19
C LEU A 84 -6.24 13.20 5.75
N LEU A 85 -6.20 14.05 4.75
CA LEU A 85 -6.23 13.64 3.34
C LEU A 85 -5.03 12.76 2.97
N GLU A 86 -3.81 13.12 3.43
CA GLU A 86 -2.62 12.28 3.25
C GLU A 86 -2.83 10.89 3.86
N LYS A 87 -3.31 10.86 5.11
CA LYS A 87 -3.50 9.61 5.86
C LYS A 87 -4.60 8.73 5.27
N ILE A 88 -5.73 9.33 4.88
CA ILE A 88 -6.87 8.59 4.33
C ILE A 88 -6.58 8.09 2.91
N VAL A 89 -6.01 8.92 2.03
CA VAL A 89 -5.84 8.56 0.62
C VAL A 89 -4.60 7.71 0.40
N LEU A 90 -3.43 8.10 0.91
CA LEU A 90 -2.17 7.38 0.65
C LEU A 90 -2.03 6.17 1.57
N ASP A 91 -2.14 6.36 2.89
CA ASP A 91 -1.86 5.27 3.83
C ASP A 91 -2.90 4.15 3.73
N SER A 92 -4.18 4.48 3.46
CA SER A 92 -5.22 3.46 3.23
C SER A 92 -4.97 2.65 1.96
N LYS A 93 -4.56 3.30 0.87
CA LYS A 93 -4.22 2.60 -0.38
C LYS A 93 -2.98 1.74 -0.22
N ILE A 94 -1.93 2.25 0.44
CA ILE A 94 -0.71 1.49 0.75
C ILE A 94 -1.04 0.27 1.61
N LYS A 95 -1.85 0.44 2.65
CA LYS A 95 -2.28 -0.65 3.53
C LYS A 95 -3.11 -1.71 2.78
N LYS A 96 -3.99 -1.28 1.88
CA LYS A 96 -4.77 -2.21 1.03
C LYS A 96 -3.85 -2.98 0.09
N ARG A 97 -2.88 -2.31 -0.54
CA ARG A 97 -1.89 -2.92 -1.41
C ARG A 97 -1.00 -3.91 -0.66
N ARG A 98 -0.48 -3.52 0.52
CA ARG A 98 0.29 -4.41 1.40
C ARG A 98 -0.46 -5.72 1.67
N LYS A 99 -1.74 -5.61 2.06
CA LYS A 99 -2.58 -6.78 2.37
C LYS A 99 -2.77 -7.70 1.15
N LYS A 100 -2.93 -7.11 -0.03
CA LYS A 100 -3.05 -7.84 -1.29
C LYS A 100 -1.76 -8.58 -1.61
N LEU A 101 -0.62 -7.89 -1.59
CA LEU A 101 0.69 -8.48 -1.83
C LEU A 101 1.05 -9.57 -0.82
N ASP A 102 0.74 -9.40 0.47
CA ASP A 102 0.97 -10.42 1.51
C ASP A 102 0.19 -11.72 1.23
N ILE A 103 -0.98 -11.63 0.59
CA ILE A 103 -1.77 -12.81 0.19
C ILE A 103 -1.17 -13.47 -1.06
N GLU A 104 -0.81 -12.69 -2.07
CA GLU A 104 -0.21 -13.16 -3.32
C GLU A 104 1.16 -13.80 -3.09
N ALA A 105 1.92 -13.27 -2.12
CA ALA A 105 3.30 -13.69 -1.82
C ALA A 105 3.42 -15.19 -1.50
N ILE A 106 2.45 -15.80 -0.81
CA ILE A 106 2.52 -17.19 -0.43
C ILE A 106 2.61 -18.06 -1.68
N TYR A 107 1.64 -17.92 -2.58
CA TYR A 107 1.60 -18.70 -3.81
C TYR A 107 2.75 -18.38 -4.75
N PHE A 108 3.12 -17.10 -4.89
CA PHE A 108 4.22 -16.68 -5.72
C PHE A 108 5.55 -17.33 -5.28
N PHE A 109 5.88 -17.25 -3.98
CA PHE A 109 7.12 -17.81 -3.46
C PHE A 109 7.13 -19.33 -3.40
N GLU A 110 5.97 -19.99 -3.31
CA GLU A 110 5.85 -21.44 -3.47
C GLU A 110 6.26 -21.87 -4.89
N VAL A 111 5.69 -21.23 -5.92
CA VAL A 111 6.02 -21.53 -7.32
C VAL A 111 7.46 -21.19 -7.64
N LEU A 112 7.98 -20.08 -7.09
CA LEU A 112 9.39 -19.72 -7.23
C LEU A 112 10.31 -20.79 -6.61
N THR A 113 9.98 -21.29 -5.42
CA THR A 113 10.73 -22.36 -4.75
C THR A 113 10.75 -23.63 -5.58
N LEU A 114 9.60 -24.05 -6.10
CA LEU A 114 9.49 -25.20 -7.00
C LEU A 114 10.33 -25.02 -8.27
N SER A 115 10.32 -23.81 -8.83
CA SER A 115 11.13 -23.47 -10.01
C SER A 115 12.63 -23.55 -9.72
N LEU A 116 13.08 -23.10 -8.54
CA LEU A 116 14.48 -23.22 -8.09
C LEU A 116 14.90 -24.69 -7.88
N GLN A 117 13.99 -25.56 -7.40
CA GLN A 117 14.27 -26.99 -7.22
C GLN A 117 14.59 -27.73 -8.52
N THR A 118 14.10 -27.23 -9.67
CA THR A 118 14.46 -27.82 -10.97
C THR A 118 15.88 -27.50 -11.42
N GLY A 119 16.71 -26.88 -10.55
CA GLY A 119 18.12 -26.54 -10.83
C GLY A 119 18.30 -25.25 -11.63
N ARG A 120 17.24 -24.45 -11.82
CA ARG A 120 17.34 -23.14 -12.50
C ARG A 120 18.06 -22.13 -11.61
N ASN A 121 18.77 -21.21 -12.23
CA ASN A 121 19.28 -20.04 -11.55
C ASN A 121 18.13 -19.09 -11.13
N LEU A 122 18.42 -18.13 -10.23
CA LEU A 122 17.40 -17.25 -9.66
C LEU A 122 16.66 -16.42 -10.73
N SER A 123 17.38 -15.89 -11.73
CA SER A 123 16.76 -15.10 -12.81
C SER A 123 15.79 -15.92 -13.65
N GLU A 124 16.17 -17.13 -14.01
CA GLU A 124 15.32 -18.06 -14.78
C GLU A 124 14.12 -18.52 -13.96
N ALA A 125 14.31 -18.82 -12.68
CA ALA A 125 13.24 -19.21 -11.79
C ALA A 125 12.20 -18.07 -11.63
N ILE A 126 12.65 -16.82 -11.47
CA ILE A 126 11.76 -15.64 -11.45
C ILE A 126 11.04 -15.50 -12.80
N LEU A 127 11.72 -15.68 -13.92
CA LEU A 127 11.11 -15.59 -15.26
C LEU A 127 9.98 -16.61 -15.44
N VAL A 128 10.22 -17.87 -15.08
CA VAL A 128 9.21 -18.94 -15.16
C VAL A 128 8.03 -18.65 -14.24
N THR A 129 8.29 -18.26 -13.00
CA THR A 129 7.24 -17.92 -12.02
C THR A 129 6.38 -16.78 -12.52
N THR A 130 6.98 -15.69 -12.99
CA THR A 130 6.24 -14.52 -13.49
C THR A 130 5.52 -14.77 -14.81
N SER A 131 5.89 -15.80 -15.56
CA SER A 131 5.17 -16.22 -16.76
C SER A 131 3.93 -17.06 -16.43
N SER A 132 3.95 -17.74 -15.27
CA SER A 132 2.87 -18.63 -14.82
C SER A 132 1.84 -17.93 -13.92
N ILE A 133 2.19 -16.80 -13.32
CA ILE A 133 1.35 -16.07 -12.35
C ILE A 133 1.14 -14.64 -12.85
N GLU A 134 -0.14 -14.22 -12.90
CA GLU A 134 -0.54 -12.86 -13.29
C GLU A 134 -1.15 -12.11 -12.10
N ASP A 135 -0.31 -11.75 -11.14
CA ASP A 135 -0.69 -10.95 -9.98
C ASP A 135 0.17 -9.68 -9.86
N GLU A 136 -0.10 -8.86 -8.86
CA GLU A 136 0.60 -7.60 -8.65
C GLU A 136 2.06 -7.80 -8.23
N LEU A 137 2.34 -8.85 -7.45
CA LEU A 137 3.69 -9.22 -7.07
C LEU A 137 4.50 -9.68 -8.28
N SER A 138 3.89 -10.48 -9.16
CA SER A 138 4.49 -10.91 -10.41
C SER A 138 4.88 -9.73 -11.31
N LEU A 139 4.05 -8.67 -11.37
CA LEU A 139 4.37 -7.45 -12.13
C LEU A 139 5.61 -6.75 -11.58
N GLU A 140 5.79 -6.68 -10.26
CA GLU A 140 6.99 -6.08 -9.65
C GLU A 140 8.26 -6.91 -9.97
N PHE A 141 8.17 -8.25 -9.95
CA PHE A 141 9.28 -9.12 -10.34
C PHE A 141 9.55 -9.07 -11.86
N LYS A 142 8.53 -8.95 -12.71
CA LYS A 142 8.70 -8.71 -14.17
C LYS A 142 9.48 -7.42 -14.42
N GLU A 143 9.17 -6.36 -13.68
CA GLU A 143 9.89 -5.10 -13.79
C GLU A 143 11.34 -5.23 -13.33
N THR A 144 11.58 -5.96 -12.23
CA THR A 144 12.93 -6.27 -11.75
C THR A 144 13.75 -7.00 -12.82
N LEU A 145 13.18 -8.01 -13.49
CA LEU A 145 13.84 -8.68 -14.61
C LEU A 145 14.04 -7.76 -15.82
N ARG A 146 13.14 -6.82 -16.04
CA ARG A 146 13.28 -5.81 -17.09
C ARG A 146 14.47 -4.89 -16.81
N GLU A 147 14.63 -4.44 -15.58
CA GLU A 147 15.76 -3.62 -15.16
C GLU A 147 17.09 -4.35 -15.38
N THR A 148 17.15 -5.67 -15.16
CA THR A 148 18.36 -6.45 -15.43
C THR A 148 18.69 -6.53 -16.93
N LYS A 149 17.68 -6.59 -17.80
CA LYS A 149 17.90 -6.53 -19.26
C LYS A 149 18.46 -5.19 -19.74
N TYR A 150 18.26 -4.12 -18.98
CA TYR A 150 18.84 -2.80 -19.23
C TYR A 150 20.21 -2.60 -18.58
N GLY A 151 20.84 -3.66 -18.06
CA GLY A 151 22.22 -3.65 -17.58
C GLY A 151 22.39 -3.48 -16.07
N LYS A 152 21.31 -3.42 -15.27
CA LYS A 152 21.44 -3.49 -13.82
C LYS A 152 21.75 -4.92 -13.36
N SER A 153 22.48 -5.05 -12.26
CA SER A 153 22.63 -6.36 -11.61
C SER A 153 21.30 -6.84 -11.02
N LEU A 154 21.07 -8.15 -10.94
CA LEU A 154 19.86 -8.70 -10.30
C LEU A 154 19.75 -8.26 -8.84
N THR A 155 20.87 -8.22 -8.12
CA THR A 155 20.95 -7.76 -6.72
C THR A 155 20.48 -6.31 -6.56
N GLU A 156 20.95 -5.42 -7.44
CA GLU A 156 20.56 -4.01 -7.43
C GLU A 156 19.08 -3.84 -7.76
N SER A 157 18.59 -4.55 -8.78
CA SER A 157 17.18 -4.50 -9.19
C SER A 157 16.24 -5.04 -8.11
N LEU A 158 16.62 -6.09 -7.39
CA LEU A 158 15.89 -6.61 -6.23
C LEU A 158 15.88 -5.60 -5.07
N THR A 159 16.99 -4.92 -4.82
CA THR A 159 17.07 -3.86 -3.80
C THR A 159 16.17 -2.66 -4.16
N ASP A 160 16.13 -2.27 -5.42
CA ASP A 160 15.22 -1.22 -5.88
C ASP A 160 13.74 -1.63 -5.76
N MET A 161 13.44 -2.90 -6.00
CA MET A 161 12.10 -3.46 -5.79
C MET A 161 11.64 -3.34 -4.34
N GLN A 162 12.51 -3.55 -3.34
CA GLN A 162 12.17 -3.38 -1.92
C GLN A 162 11.61 -1.99 -1.62
N ASN A 163 12.11 -0.94 -2.27
CA ASN A 163 11.63 0.43 -2.09
C ASN A 163 10.20 0.65 -2.64
N ARG A 164 9.69 -0.28 -3.45
CA ARG A 164 8.34 -0.24 -4.04
C ARG A 164 7.33 -1.15 -3.33
N ILE A 165 7.81 -2.08 -2.50
CA ILE A 165 6.98 -3.07 -1.80
C ILE A 165 6.67 -2.60 -0.38
N PRO A 166 5.40 -2.39 -0.01
CA PRO A 166 5.00 -1.93 1.33
C PRO A 166 4.87 -3.07 2.35
N SER A 167 5.48 -4.23 2.11
CA SER A 167 5.40 -5.41 2.99
C SER A 167 6.77 -5.78 3.54
N ASP A 168 6.91 -5.71 4.87
CA ASP A 168 8.15 -6.10 5.56
C ASP A 168 8.47 -7.58 5.36
N SER A 169 7.43 -8.44 5.31
CA SER A 169 7.62 -9.88 5.10
C SER A 169 8.20 -10.18 3.72
N ILE A 170 7.66 -9.54 2.67
CA ILE A 170 8.17 -9.69 1.31
C ILE A 170 9.58 -9.11 1.20
N ASN A 171 9.82 -7.94 1.80
CA ASN A 171 11.14 -7.30 1.80
C ASN A 171 12.21 -8.17 2.47
N ASN A 172 11.87 -8.88 3.56
CA ASN A 172 12.77 -9.83 4.19
C ASN A 172 13.10 -11.02 3.27
N ILE A 173 12.12 -11.51 2.50
CA ILE A 173 12.36 -12.57 1.52
C ILE A 173 13.25 -12.09 0.37
N ILE A 174 12.98 -10.89 -0.16
CA ILE A 174 13.81 -10.29 -1.21
C ILE A 174 15.25 -10.11 -0.71
N LEU A 175 15.42 -9.66 0.54
CA LEU A 175 16.74 -9.54 1.17
C LEU A 175 17.44 -10.90 1.26
N ALA A 176 16.74 -11.94 1.70
CA ALA A 176 17.26 -13.30 1.80
C ALA A 176 17.65 -13.86 0.42
N LEU A 177 16.85 -13.62 -0.63
CA LEU A 177 17.17 -13.97 -2.01
C LEU A 177 18.43 -13.25 -2.50
N THR A 178 18.52 -11.94 -2.21
CA THR A 178 19.68 -11.12 -2.58
C THR A 178 20.96 -11.65 -1.92
N GLN A 179 20.91 -11.93 -0.62
CA GLN A 179 22.04 -12.49 0.13
C GLN A 179 22.43 -13.88 -0.39
N ALA A 180 21.47 -14.76 -0.62
CA ALA A 180 21.74 -16.09 -1.15
C ALA A 180 22.35 -16.05 -2.57
N ASN A 181 21.94 -15.10 -3.40
CA ASN A 181 22.50 -14.89 -4.73
C ASN A 181 23.95 -14.38 -4.69
N ILE A 182 24.32 -13.59 -3.68
CA ILE A 182 25.68 -13.06 -3.51
C ILE A 182 26.62 -14.13 -2.91
N TYR A 183 26.18 -14.79 -1.85
CA TYR A 183 27.04 -15.66 -1.04
C TYR A 183 26.97 -17.15 -1.45
N GLY A 184 26.13 -17.51 -2.44
CA GLY A 184 25.99 -18.90 -2.89
C GLY A 184 25.40 -19.84 -1.84
N SER A 185 24.73 -19.33 -0.82
CA SER A 185 24.04 -20.14 0.18
C SER A 185 22.86 -20.90 -0.44
N SER A 186 22.38 -21.98 0.22
CA SER A 186 21.25 -22.74 -0.30
C SER A 186 19.97 -21.88 -0.37
N ILE A 187 19.72 -21.29 -1.55
CA ILE A 187 18.52 -20.48 -1.83
C ILE A 187 17.26 -21.30 -1.54
N ILE A 188 17.27 -22.60 -1.88
CA ILE A 188 16.10 -23.47 -1.78
C ILE A 188 15.68 -23.65 -0.32
N SER A 189 16.62 -23.97 0.59
CA SER A 189 16.29 -24.14 2.01
C SER A 189 15.83 -22.84 2.65
N THR A 190 16.44 -21.72 2.26
CA THR A 190 16.03 -20.39 2.70
C THR A 190 14.59 -20.08 2.26
N MET A 191 14.24 -20.39 1.01
CA MET A 191 12.90 -20.16 0.48
C MET A 191 11.84 -21.01 1.19
N TYR A 192 12.11 -22.27 1.49
CA TYR A 192 11.17 -23.10 2.27
C TYR A 192 10.85 -22.46 3.61
N ASN A 193 11.86 -22.07 4.36
CA ASN A 193 11.68 -21.42 5.67
C ASN A 193 10.86 -20.12 5.56
N GLN A 194 11.08 -19.35 4.50
CA GLN A 194 10.33 -18.10 4.27
C GLN A 194 8.88 -18.35 3.88
N VAL A 195 8.61 -19.35 3.04
CA VAL A 195 7.24 -19.73 2.65
C VAL A 195 6.47 -20.23 3.88
N ASP A 196 7.08 -21.10 4.69
CA ASP A 196 6.45 -21.60 5.91
C ASP A 196 6.18 -20.46 6.92
N TYR A 197 7.10 -19.52 7.05
CA TYR A 197 6.87 -18.31 7.84
C TYR A 197 5.66 -17.49 7.33
N LEU A 198 5.53 -17.29 6.02
CA LEU A 198 4.36 -16.59 5.46
C LEU A 198 3.05 -17.34 5.75
N ARG A 199 3.03 -18.66 5.60
CA ARG A 199 1.87 -19.51 5.89
C ARG A 199 1.45 -19.41 7.36
N GLU A 200 2.40 -19.55 8.29
CA GLU A 200 2.12 -19.45 9.72
C GLU A 200 1.66 -18.03 10.11
N LYS A 201 2.30 -17.00 9.58
CA LYS A 201 1.86 -15.62 9.77
C LYS A 201 0.42 -15.43 9.30
N ARG A 202 0.08 -15.92 8.11
CA ARG A 202 -1.28 -15.83 7.56
C ARG A 202 -2.30 -16.57 8.42
N LYS A 203 -1.97 -17.76 8.88
CA LYS A 203 -2.79 -18.56 9.79
C LYS A 203 -3.06 -17.82 11.10
N MET A 204 -2.02 -17.20 11.69
CA MET A 204 -2.17 -16.38 12.90
C MET A 204 -3.06 -15.15 12.67
N GLU A 205 -2.92 -14.45 11.54
CA GLU A 205 -3.75 -13.29 11.18
C GLU A 205 -5.24 -13.68 11.05
N VAL A 206 -5.51 -14.80 10.38
CA VAL A 206 -6.86 -15.33 10.22
C VAL A 206 -7.44 -15.71 11.58
N LYS A 207 -6.67 -16.45 12.41
CA LYS A 207 -7.07 -16.83 13.77
C LYS A 207 -7.36 -15.61 14.65
N ALA A 208 -6.51 -14.59 14.61
CA ALA A 208 -6.71 -13.34 15.33
C ALA A 208 -7.95 -12.57 14.85
N THR A 209 -8.31 -12.71 13.58
CA THR A 209 -9.52 -12.08 13.03
C THR A 209 -10.77 -12.82 13.49
N ILE A 210 -10.76 -14.15 13.46
CA ILE A 210 -11.86 -15.01 13.92
C ILE A 210 -12.11 -14.82 15.41
N SER A 211 -11.06 -14.75 16.23
CA SER A 211 -11.19 -14.59 17.69
C SER A 211 -11.85 -13.26 18.13
N LYS A 212 -11.90 -12.27 17.24
CA LYS A 212 -12.59 -11.00 17.48
C LYS A 212 -14.09 -11.03 17.17
N ILE A 213 -14.58 -12.08 16.48
CA ILE A 213 -15.97 -12.18 16.08
C ILE A 213 -16.91 -12.31 17.30
N PRO A 214 -16.66 -13.19 18.28
CA PRO A 214 -17.52 -13.31 19.46
C PRO A 214 -17.66 -11.99 20.23
N THR A 215 -16.55 -11.27 20.41
CA THR A 215 -16.57 -9.96 21.09
C THR A 215 -17.42 -8.94 20.36
N LYS A 216 -17.36 -8.90 19.01
CA LYS A 216 -18.20 -8.00 18.22
C LYS A 216 -19.68 -8.35 18.33
N ILE A 217 -20.00 -9.65 18.29
CA ILE A 217 -21.38 -10.13 18.44
C ILE A 217 -21.91 -9.74 19.82
N SER A 218 -21.13 -9.95 20.89
CA SER A 218 -21.52 -9.56 22.26
C SER A 218 -21.80 -8.06 22.39
N ILE A 219 -20.93 -7.21 21.84
CA ILE A 219 -21.13 -5.75 21.88
C ILE A 219 -22.41 -5.33 21.13
N ILE A 220 -22.64 -5.91 19.93
CA ILE A 220 -23.86 -5.61 19.16
C ILE A 220 -25.12 -6.09 19.90
N SER A 221 -25.07 -7.29 20.50
CA SER A 221 -26.17 -7.85 21.27
C SER A 221 -26.52 -6.97 22.48
N VAL A 222 -25.52 -6.55 23.24
CA VAL A 222 -25.71 -5.66 24.40
C VAL A 222 -26.34 -4.33 23.97
N PHE A 223 -25.82 -3.74 22.89
CA PHE A 223 -26.34 -2.47 22.36
C PHE A 223 -27.79 -2.56 21.89
N PHE A 224 -28.21 -3.72 21.39
CA PHE A 224 -29.58 -3.94 20.92
C PHE A 224 -30.54 -4.36 22.06
N PHE A 225 -30.08 -5.23 22.97
CA PHE A 225 -30.95 -5.74 24.04
C PHE A 225 -31.19 -4.75 25.18
N ILE A 226 -30.20 -3.89 25.52
CA ILE A 226 -30.38 -2.89 26.61
C ILE A 226 -31.54 -1.96 26.33
N PRO A 227 -31.67 -1.28 25.17
CA PRO A 227 -32.81 -0.39 24.93
C PRO A 227 -34.14 -1.16 24.87
N LEU A 228 -34.15 -2.40 24.35
CA LEU A 228 -35.35 -3.23 24.30
C LEU A 228 -35.86 -3.58 25.70
N ILE A 229 -34.98 -4.00 26.61
CA ILE A 229 -35.31 -4.31 28.00
C ILE A 229 -35.82 -3.07 28.73
N LEU A 230 -35.15 -1.92 28.50
CA LEU A 230 -35.58 -0.62 29.07
C LEU A 230 -36.97 -0.24 28.61
N LEU A 231 -37.32 -0.43 27.35
CA LEU A 231 -38.64 -0.16 26.80
C LEU A 231 -39.71 -1.10 27.39
N ILE A 232 -39.38 -2.38 27.59
CA ILE A 232 -40.34 -3.34 28.22
C ILE A 232 -40.59 -3.02 29.68
N ILE A 233 -39.57 -2.57 30.43
CA ILE A 233 -39.68 -2.28 31.87
C ILE A 233 -40.37 -0.90 32.10
N LEU A 234 -39.96 0.12 31.34
CA LEU A 234 -40.46 1.50 31.51
C LEU A 234 -41.78 1.76 30.75
N GLY A 235 -42.09 0.96 29.73
CA GLY A 235 -43.29 1.12 28.92
C GLY A 235 -44.58 1.11 29.76
N PRO A 236 -44.78 0.14 30.65
CA PRO A 236 -45.95 0.11 31.53
C PRO A 236 -45.99 1.24 32.58
N ALA A 237 -44.86 1.83 32.91
CA ALA A 237 -44.75 2.90 33.90
C ALA A 237 -45.01 4.31 33.31
N ILE A 238 -45.01 4.44 31.97
CA ILE A 238 -45.22 5.67 31.24
C ILE A 238 -46.65 5.77 30.68
N LEU A 239 -47.36 4.64 30.57
CA LEU A 239 -48.78 4.52 30.23
C LEU A 239 -49.64 4.60 31.49
#